data_bf633b3c4dbcce4afc2491288ab8b00b
#
_entry.id   bf633b3c4dbcce4afc2491288ab8b00b
#
_cell.length_a   1.000
_cell.length_b   1.000
_cell.length_c   1.000
_cell.angle_alpha   90.00
_cell.angle_beta   90.00
_cell.angle_gamma   90.00
#
_symmetry.space_group_name_H-M   'P 1'
#
loop_
_entity.id
_entity.type
_entity.pdbx_description
1 polymer ?
#
loop_
_entity_poly.entity_id
_entity_poly.type
_entity_poly.pdbx_seq_one_letter_code
_entity_poly.pdbx_strand_id
1 'polypeptide(L)'
;FLVNQSTNGGQYQPSVAGLSTGGFVVSFFNDNYDVGDTSSYQDVYVREYDAAGVPLGNQTKLVSGYGFDQESTPVVASLGNGNYVVSYTNTIRVADGGNGTQEIGQQIFCSAATLPRQQDPQLGNFSGTVTLGENLVNATPQVIRATVSLTDIDSANFEGGQIDLFYVQNGDTTDQLGVRSVGNGSNQISVTGSTVRYEGNVIGTISGGSNGSNLVITLTAAATVDAVEELVQNLTYASTSSSPAASRSVG
;
A
#
# COMPACT_ATOMS: atom_id res chain seq x y z
N PHE A 1 -14.70 -7.35 29.14
CA PHE A 1 -15.57 -6.51 28.29
C PHE A 1 -16.54 -7.39 27.48
N LEU A 2 -17.65 -6.81 27.01
CA LEU A 2 -18.63 -7.50 26.17
C LEU A 2 -18.24 -7.38 24.70
N VAL A 3 -18.18 -8.51 23.97
CA VAL A 3 -17.79 -8.54 22.57
C VAL A 3 -18.91 -8.09 21.66
N ASN A 4 -20.11 -8.68 21.80
CA ASN A 4 -21.27 -8.37 20.99
C ASN A 4 -21.88 -7.00 21.35
N GLN A 5 -22.40 -6.30 20.35
CA GLN A 5 -23.13 -5.04 20.54
C GLN A 5 -24.63 -5.28 20.76
N SER A 6 -25.20 -6.28 20.08
CA SER A 6 -26.57 -6.70 20.31
C SER A 6 -26.62 -7.72 21.43
N THR A 7 -27.51 -7.53 22.37
CA THR A 7 -27.80 -8.47 23.48
C THR A 7 -29.11 -9.22 23.28
N ASN A 8 -29.81 -9.00 22.17
CA ASN A 8 -31.01 -9.74 21.79
C ASN A 8 -30.59 -11.09 21.21
N GLY A 9 -31.28 -12.15 21.62
CA GLY A 9 -30.99 -13.52 21.20
C GLY A 9 -29.76 -14.13 21.86
N GLY A 10 -29.46 -15.37 21.53
CA GLY A 10 -28.25 -16.05 21.97
C GLY A 10 -27.06 -15.73 21.07
N GLN A 11 -25.89 -15.55 21.69
CA GLN A 11 -24.61 -15.38 20.99
C GLN A 11 -23.80 -16.65 21.23
N TYR A 12 -23.37 -17.31 20.18
CA TYR A 12 -22.80 -18.65 20.28
C TYR A 12 -21.48 -18.80 19.50
N GLN A 13 -20.72 -19.82 19.90
CA GLN A 13 -19.54 -20.35 19.24
C GLN A 13 -18.52 -19.25 18.85
N PRO A 14 -18.00 -18.51 19.84
CA PRO A 14 -16.99 -17.52 19.55
C PRO A 14 -15.69 -18.18 19.08
N SER A 15 -15.07 -17.60 18.09
CA SER A 15 -13.72 -17.92 17.64
C SER A 15 -12.88 -16.65 17.64
N VAL A 16 -11.60 -16.74 18.03
CA VAL A 16 -10.70 -15.60 18.13
C VAL A 16 -9.40 -15.87 17.42
N ALA A 17 -8.89 -14.88 16.71
CA ALA A 17 -7.57 -14.90 16.11
C ALA A 17 -6.81 -13.61 16.41
N GLY A 18 -5.54 -13.75 16.80
CA GLY A 18 -4.62 -12.62 16.90
C GLY A 18 -4.25 -12.10 15.51
N LEU A 19 -4.18 -10.79 15.36
CA LEU A 19 -3.79 -10.13 14.13
C LEU A 19 -2.30 -9.74 14.18
N SER A 20 -1.61 -9.79 13.05
CA SER A 20 -0.20 -9.38 12.96
C SER A 20 0.02 -7.90 13.29
N THR A 21 -1.04 -7.11 13.30
CA THR A 21 -1.09 -5.71 13.72
C THR A 21 -1.06 -5.51 15.25
N GLY A 22 -1.03 -6.60 16.03
CA GLY A 22 -1.02 -6.58 17.49
C GLY A 22 -2.40 -6.60 18.15
N GLY A 23 -3.49 -6.50 17.38
CA GLY A 23 -4.87 -6.64 17.86
C GLY A 23 -5.41 -8.05 17.70
N PHE A 24 -6.72 -8.20 17.80
CA PHE A 24 -7.41 -9.48 17.57
C PHE A 24 -8.81 -9.28 16.99
N VAL A 25 -9.33 -10.31 16.37
CA VAL A 25 -10.69 -10.36 15.85
C VAL A 25 -11.45 -11.49 16.52
N VAL A 26 -12.73 -11.26 16.82
CA VAL A 26 -13.65 -12.28 17.35
C VAL A 26 -14.78 -12.47 16.34
N SER A 27 -15.03 -13.72 15.96
CA SER A 27 -16.22 -14.12 15.22
C SER A 27 -17.19 -14.89 16.14
N PHE A 28 -18.47 -14.76 15.91
CA PHE A 28 -19.54 -15.45 16.63
C PHE A 28 -20.79 -15.48 15.77
N PHE A 29 -21.75 -16.34 16.08
CA PHE A 29 -23.08 -16.22 15.46
C PHE A 29 -24.15 -15.82 16.48
N ASN A 30 -25.18 -15.17 15.96
CA ASN A 30 -26.36 -14.72 16.70
C ASN A 30 -27.60 -15.49 16.19
N ASP A 31 -28.44 -16.01 17.07
CA ASP A 31 -29.67 -16.73 16.73
C ASP A 31 -30.94 -15.85 16.79
N ASN A 32 -30.78 -14.55 16.69
CA ASN A 32 -31.89 -13.63 16.87
C ASN A 32 -32.66 -13.34 15.58
N TYR A 33 -33.98 -13.30 15.75
CA TYR A 33 -34.86 -12.56 14.86
C TYR A 33 -34.59 -11.07 15.03
N ASP A 34 -33.84 -10.43 14.13
CA ASP A 34 -33.83 -8.98 14.08
C ASP A 34 -35.25 -8.51 13.80
N VAL A 35 -35.77 -7.63 14.67
CA VAL A 35 -37.12 -7.09 14.56
C VAL A 35 -37.22 -6.33 13.25
N GLY A 36 -37.79 -6.97 12.22
CA GLY A 36 -37.90 -6.43 10.87
C GLY A 36 -37.24 -7.26 9.77
N ASP A 37 -36.35 -8.21 10.11
CA ASP A 37 -35.83 -9.18 9.16
C ASP A 37 -36.51 -10.55 9.41
N THR A 38 -37.48 -10.87 8.61
CA THR A 38 -38.21 -12.14 8.68
C THR A 38 -37.48 -13.29 7.99
N SER A 39 -36.25 -13.09 7.58
CA SER A 39 -35.56 -13.93 6.61
C SER A 39 -34.33 -14.68 7.12
N SER A 40 -33.69 -14.27 8.22
CA SER A 40 -32.53 -15.00 8.73
C SER A 40 -32.71 -15.43 10.20
N TYR A 41 -32.38 -16.69 10.48
CA TYR A 41 -32.46 -17.26 11.81
C TYR A 41 -31.15 -17.31 12.56
N GLN A 42 -30.04 -17.30 11.84
CA GLN A 42 -28.67 -17.34 12.39
C GLN A 42 -27.73 -16.59 11.47
N ASP A 43 -27.01 -15.63 12.01
CA ASP A 43 -26.06 -14.83 11.27
C ASP A 43 -24.70 -14.84 11.94
N VAL A 44 -23.63 -14.89 11.14
CA VAL A 44 -22.26 -14.75 11.62
C VAL A 44 -21.86 -13.28 11.64
N TYR A 45 -21.22 -12.89 12.74
CA TYR A 45 -20.65 -11.56 12.96
C TYR A 45 -19.17 -11.64 13.27
N VAL A 46 -18.47 -10.56 12.95
CA VAL A 46 -17.09 -10.31 13.37
C VAL A 46 -16.99 -8.97 14.07
N ARG A 47 -16.07 -8.86 15.01
CA ARG A 47 -15.67 -7.60 15.62
C ARG A 47 -14.18 -7.57 15.90
N GLU A 48 -13.57 -6.46 15.57
CA GLU A 48 -12.13 -6.26 15.71
C GLU A 48 -11.78 -5.38 16.90
N TYR A 49 -10.61 -5.64 17.47
CA TYR A 49 -10.08 -4.97 18.66
C TYR A 49 -8.60 -4.64 18.46
N ASP A 50 -8.16 -3.55 19.07
CA ASP A 50 -6.74 -3.26 19.22
C ASP A 50 -6.06 -4.18 20.26
N ALA A 51 -4.74 -4.02 20.45
CA ALA A 51 -3.97 -4.78 21.43
C ALA A 51 -4.40 -4.55 22.88
N ALA A 52 -5.04 -3.40 23.19
CA ALA A 52 -5.57 -3.07 24.50
C ALA A 52 -6.99 -3.60 24.72
N GLY A 53 -7.62 -4.23 23.71
CA GLY A 53 -8.98 -4.74 23.75
C GLY A 53 -10.04 -3.66 23.52
N VAL A 54 -9.66 -2.52 22.96
CA VAL A 54 -10.59 -1.47 22.57
C VAL A 54 -11.17 -1.83 21.19
N PRO A 55 -12.51 -1.82 21.01
CA PRO A 55 -13.11 -2.13 19.72
C PRO A 55 -12.72 -1.08 18.67
N LEU A 56 -12.32 -1.55 17.48
CA LEU A 56 -11.94 -0.72 16.35
C LEU A 56 -13.12 -0.27 15.50
N GLY A 57 -14.31 -0.77 15.82
CA GLY A 57 -15.54 -0.42 15.10
C GLY A 57 -16.74 -1.19 15.63
N ASN A 58 -17.84 -1.07 14.89
CA ASN A 58 -19.04 -1.85 15.11
C ASN A 58 -18.80 -3.31 14.69
N GLN A 59 -19.62 -4.23 15.25
CA GLN A 59 -19.67 -5.59 14.71
C GLN A 59 -20.17 -5.57 13.26
N THR A 60 -19.57 -6.41 12.42
CA THR A 60 -19.93 -6.56 11.02
C THR A 60 -20.62 -7.89 10.80
N LYS A 61 -21.81 -7.87 10.20
CA LYS A 61 -22.53 -9.09 9.78
C LYS A 61 -21.88 -9.62 8.49
N LEU A 62 -21.63 -10.92 8.43
CA LEU A 62 -21.27 -11.60 7.21
C LEU A 62 -22.56 -11.83 6.40
N VAL A 63 -22.61 -11.32 5.20
CA VAL A 63 -23.80 -11.42 4.35
C VAL A 63 -23.69 -12.67 3.50
N SER A 64 -24.57 -13.65 3.72
CA SER A 64 -24.88 -14.67 2.72
C SER A 64 -25.99 -14.18 1.78
N GLY A 65 -26.01 -14.72 0.58
CA GLY A 65 -26.74 -14.10 -0.53
C GLY A 65 -28.26 -14.24 -0.58
N TYR A 66 -28.95 -14.95 0.30
CA TYR A 66 -30.40 -15.17 0.21
C TYR A 66 -31.09 -15.34 1.56
N GLY A 67 -32.23 -14.72 1.70
CA GLY A 67 -33.01 -14.40 2.87
C GLY A 67 -33.59 -15.52 3.75
N PHE A 68 -33.15 -16.78 3.65
CA PHE A 68 -33.52 -17.89 4.54
C PHE A 68 -32.32 -18.73 4.97
N ASP A 69 -31.14 -18.32 4.62
CA ASP A 69 -29.91 -19.06 4.93
C ASP A 69 -29.55 -18.90 6.42
N GLN A 70 -28.93 -19.94 6.98
CA GLN A 70 -28.45 -19.94 8.36
C GLN A 70 -26.93 -20.09 8.36
N GLU A 71 -26.23 -19.09 8.85
CA GLU A 71 -24.80 -19.17 9.07
C GLU A 71 -24.51 -19.52 10.52
N SER A 72 -23.64 -20.50 10.70
CA SER A 72 -23.24 -20.99 12.02
C SER A 72 -21.80 -21.46 12.05
N THR A 73 -21.33 -21.85 13.22
CA THR A 73 -19.98 -22.42 13.42
C THR A 73 -18.83 -21.60 12.82
N PRO A 74 -18.75 -20.27 13.09
CA PRO A 74 -17.68 -19.46 12.53
C PRO A 74 -16.32 -19.84 13.11
N VAL A 75 -15.32 -19.88 12.26
CA VAL A 75 -13.91 -20.01 12.63
C VAL A 75 -13.14 -18.90 11.96
N VAL A 76 -12.35 -18.17 12.73
CA VAL A 76 -11.50 -17.10 12.21
C VAL A 76 -10.02 -17.49 12.27
N ALA A 77 -9.27 -17.15 11.21
CA ALA A 77 -7.83 -17.36 11.14
C ALA A 77 -7.13 -16.12 10.55
N SER A 78 -5.99 -15.76 11.14
CA SER A 78 -5.14 -14.69 10.59
C SER A 78 -4.41 -15.17 9.34
N LEU A 79 -4.36 -14.33 8.31
CA LEU A 79 -3.66 -14.58 7.05
C LEU A 79 -2.30 -13.84 6.96
N GLY A 80 -1.92 -13.07 8.00
CA GLY A 80 -0.79 -12.15 7.94
C GLY A 80 -1.18 -10.79 7.33
N ASN A 81 -0.27 -9.81 7.40
CA ASN A 81 -0.48 -8.43 6.92
C ASN A 81 -1.79 -7.77 7.41
N GLY A 82 -2.25 -8.14 8.61
CA GLY A 82 -3.51 -7.65 9.16
C GLY A 82 -4.78 -8.26 8.55
N ASN A 83 -4.66 -9.10 7.54
CA ASN A 83 -5.81 -9.79 6.94
C ASN A 83 -6.22 -11.00 7.77
N TYR A 84 -7.49 -11.36 7.69
CA TYR A 84 -8.02 -12.59 8.28
C TYR A 84 -9.12 -13.17 7.41
N VAL A 85 -9.34 -14.47 7.56
CA VAL A 85 -10.43 -15.20 6.92
C VAL A 85 -11.41 -15.70 7.98
N VAL A 86 -12.69 -15.60 7.69
CA VAL A 86 -13.75 -16.26 8.47
C VAL A 86 -14.36 -17.34 7.59
N SER A 87 -14.37 -18.57 8.10
CA SER A 87 -15.07 -19.70 7.50
C SER A 87 -16.27 -20.04 8.36
N TYR A 88 -17.39 -20.39 7.77
CA TYR A 88 -18.61 -20.71 8.47
C TYR A 88 -19.44 -21.75 7.70
N THR A 89 -20.34 -22.43 8.39
CA THR A 89 -21.33 -23.30 7.75
C THR A 89 -22.51 -22.43 7.31
N ASN A 90 -22.84 -22.48 6.03
CA ASN A 90 -24.07 -21.91 5.47
C ASN A 90 -25.06 -23.01 5.18
N THR A 91 -26.25 -22.94 5.77
CA THR A 91 -27.35 -23.87 5.51
C THR A 91 -28.40 -23.18 4.65
N ILE A 92 -28.41 -23.52 3.36
CA ILE A 92 -29.37 -22.99 2.38
C ILE A 92 -30.70 -23.69 2.59
N ARG A 93 -31.73 -22.96 3.01
CA ARG A 93 -33.08 -23.48 3.14
C ARG A 93 -33.86 -23.32 1.85
N VAL A 94 -34.52 -24.39 1.41
CA VAL A 94 -35.46 -24.32 0.28
C VAL A 94 -36.85 -23.92 0.80
N ALA A 95 -37.52 -23.04 0.05
CA ALA A 95 -38.81 -22.44 0.45
C ALA A 95 -39.97 -23.43 0.70
N ASP A 96 -39.80 -24.68 0.33
CA ASP A 96 -40.80 -25.75 0.47
C ASP A 96 -40.64 -26.63 1.74
N GLY A 97 -39.73 -26.25 2.64
CA GLY A 97 -39.50 -27.00 3.89
C GLY A 97 -38.61 -28.24 3.74
N GLY A 98 -37.98 -28.43 2.58
CA GLY A 98 -37.03 -29.52 2.34
C GLY A 98 -35.73 -29.35 3.15
N ASN A 99 -34.95 -30.43 3.31
CA ASN A 99 -33.61 -30.37 3.89
C ASN A 99 -32.72 -29.50 2.99
N GLY A 100 -32.28 -28.34 3.55
CA GLY A 100 -31.37 -27.49 2.88
C GLY A 100 -29.98 -28.14 2.66
N THR A 101 -29.27 -27.70 1.68
CA THR A 101 -27.84 -28.04 1.49
C THR A 101 -26.97 -27.28 2.47
N GLN A 102 -25.97 -27.95 3.01
CA GLN A 102 -24.93 -27.29 3.82
C GLN A 102 -23.70 -27.05 2.96
N GLU A 103 -23.19 -25.82 3.01
CA GLU A 103 -22.00 -25.40 2.30
C GLU A 103 -21.02 -24.74 3.28
N ILE A 104 -19.76 -24.68 2.91
CA ILE A 104 -18.75 -23.89 3.64
C ILE A 104 -18.64 -22.54 2.98
N GLY A 105 -19.10 -21.51 3.68
CA GLY A 105 -18.87 -20.13 3.31
C GLY A 105 -17.52 -19.62 3.80
N GLN A 106 -16.91 -18.71 3.06
CA GLN A 106 -15.69 -18.03 3.47
C GLN A 106 -15.74 -16.57 3.05
N GLN A 107 -15.22 -15.70 3.93
CA GLN A 107 -15.02 -14.30 3.60
C GLN A 107 -13.66 -13.82 4.13
N ILE A 108 -12.91 -13.13 3.28
CA ILE A 108 -11.63 -12.52 3.64
C ILE A 108 -11.86 -11.05 3.97
N PHE A 109 -11.28 -10.62 5.06
CA PHE A 109 -11.33 -9.25 5.55
C PHE A 109 -9.93 -8.65 5.61
N CYS A 110 -9.86 -7.35 5.31
CA CYS A 110 -8.74 -6.54 5.75
C CYS A 110 -9.10 -5.95 7.10
N SER A 111 -8.26 -6.19 8.13
CA SER A 111 -8.53 -5.68 9.46
C SER A 111 -8.65 -4.15 9.48
N ALA A 112 -9.62 -3.64 10.22
CA ALA A 112 -9.71 -2.21 10.52
C ALA A 112 -8.59 -1.73 11.47
N ALA A 113 -7.97 -2.66 12.23
CA ALA A 113 -6.65 -2.43 12.82
C ALA A 113 -5.61 -2.46 11.71
N THR A 114 -5.83 -1.70 10.69
CA THR A 114 -4.77 -1.50 9.72
C THR A 114 -3.55 -1.00 10.47
N LEU A 115 -2.43 -1.71 10.36
CA LEU A 115 -1.21 -0.98 9.97
C LEU A 115 -1.71 0.14 9.06
N PRO A 116 -1.33 1.40 9.31
CA PRO A 116 -1.74 2.45 8.40
C PRO A 116 -1.69 1.83 7.02
N ARG A 117 -2.82 1.85 6.27
CA ARG A 117 -2.89 1.25 4.93
C ARG A 117 -1.60 1.67 4.29
N GLN A 118 -0.77 0.70 3.86
CA GLN A 118 0.44 1.12 3.16
C GLN A 118 -0.04 2.10 2.11
N GLN A 119 0.13 3.37 2.41
CA GLN A 119 -0.25 4.43 1.50
C GLN A 119 0.91 4.52 0.53
N ASP A 120 0.58 4.51 -0.74
CA ASP A 120 1.60 4.75 -1.74
C ASP A 120 2.30 6.08 -1.44
N PRO A 121 3.63 6.14 -1.55
CA PRO A 121 4.37 7.38 -1.40
C PRO A 121 3.77 8.48 -2.28
N GLN A 122 3.56 9.65 -1.73
CA GLN A 122 2.99 10.78 -2.46
C GLN A 122 4.10 11.73 -2.87
N LEU A 123 4.34 11.82 -4.18
CA LEU A 123 5.31 12.75 -4.77
C LEU A 123 4.60 14.07 -5.13
N GLY A 124 4.93 15.14 -4.41
CA GLY A 124 4.43 16.48 -4.68
C GLY A 124 5.37 17.30 -5.55
N ASN A 125 4.82 18.24 -6.30
CA ASN A 125 5.57 19.20 -7.13
C ASN A 125 6.46 18.59 -8.23
N PHE A 126 6.30 17.32 -8.59
CA PHE A 126 7.07 16.71 -9.68
C PHE A 126 6.48 17.01 -11.06
N SER A 127 5.21 17.36 -11.15
CA SER A 127 4.51 17.65 -12.41
C SER A 127 4.80 19.05 -12.95
N GLY A 128 4.55 19.26 -14.25
CA GLY A 128 4.63 20.55 -14.94
C GLY A 128 5.88 20.68 -15.82
N THR A 129 6.02 21.84 -16.45
CA THR A 129 7.10 22.12 -17.41
C THR A 129 8.28 22.79 -16.73
N VAL A 130 9.49 22.33 -17.06
CA VAL A 130 10.75 22.97 -16.73
C VAL A 130 11.42 23.36 -18.05
N THR A 131 11.92 24.59 -18.14
CA THR A 131 12.68 25.06 -19.33
C THR A 131 14.15 25.02 -19.00
N LEU A 132 14.92 24.21 -19.75
CA LEU A 132 16.36 24.11 -19.66
C LEU A 132 16.97 24.58 -20.97
N GLY A 133 17.94 25.46 -20.89
CA GLY A 133 18.63 25.95 -22.09
C GLY A 133 19.52 24.88 -22.71
N GLU A 134 19.51 24.75 -24.05
CA GLU A 134 20.31 23.77 -24.79
C GLU A 134 21.80 23.84 -24.41
N ASN A 135 22.39 25.03 -24.41
CA ASN A 135 23.80 25.20 -24.03
C ASN A 135 24.11 24.73 -22.60
N LEU A 136 23.15 24.79 -21.71
CA LEU A 136 23.32 24.34 -20.31
C LEU A 136 23.29 22.83 -20.23
N VAL A 137 22.28 22.17 -20.82
CA VAL A 137 22.16 20.71 -20.79
C VAL A 137 23.27 19.99 -21.54
N ASN A 138 23.86 20.66 -22.54
CA ASN A 138 25.01 20.15 -23.27
C ASN A 138 26.35 20.37 -22.53
N ALA A 139 26.42 21.40 -21.68
CA ALA A 139 27.63 21.69 -20.92
C ALA A 139 27.72 20.85 -19.63
N THR A 140 26.61 20.73 -18.92
CA THR A 140 26.55 20.02 -17.63
C THR A 140 25.13 19.47 -17.38
N PRO A 141 24.99 18.32 -16.70
CA PRO A 141 23.67 17.82 -16.28
C PRO A 141 22.92 18.85 -15.44
N GLN A 142 21.68 19.12 -15.80
CA GLN A 142 20.81 20.08 -15.14
C GLN A 142 19.79 19.35 -14.27
N VAL A 143 19.54 19.86 -13.07
CA VAL A 143 18.51 19.33 -12.18
C VAL A 143 17.14 19.52 -12.83
N ILE A 144 16.37 18.43 -12.89
CA ILE A 144 15.03 18.42 -13.49
C ILE A 144 14.09 19.24 -12.62
N ARG A 145 14.08 18.99 -11.31
CA ARG A 145 13.20 19.69 -10.38
C ARG A 145 13.72 19.67 -8.94
N ALA A 146 14.11 20.83 -8.44
CA ALA A 146 14.73 20.96 -7.11
C ALA A 146 13.73 21.17 -5.96
N THR A 147 12.42 21.25 -6.23
CA THR A 147 11.40 21.58 -5.22
C THR A 147 10.36 20.46 -5.06
N VAL A 148 10.76 19.24 -5.36
CA VAL A 148 9.91 18.05 -5.15
C VAL A 148 9.75 17.82 -3.66
N SER A 149 8.57 17.38 -3.25
CA SER A 149 8.31 16.88 -1.90
C SER A 149 7.88 15.43 -1.94
N LEU A 150 8.28 14.65 -0.96
CA LEU A 150 7.86 13.27 -0.79
C LEU A 150 7.23 13.10 0.60
N THR A 151 6.06 12.49 0.65
CA THR A 151 5.42 12.12 1.91
C THR A 151 5.05 10.65 1.87
N ASP A 152 5.38 9.96 2.93
CA ASP A 152 4.95 8.59 3.22
C ASP A 152 4.73 8.52 4.72
N ILE A 153 3.50 8.20 5.15
CA ILE A 153 3.11 8.30 6.56
C ILE A 153 3.25 6.97 7.30
N ASP A 154 3.54 5.90 6.59
CA ASP A 154 3.49 4.55 7.13
C ASP A 154 4.73 3.70 6.82
N SER A 155 5.64 4.17 5.97
CA SER A 155 6.90 3.50 5.68
C SER A 155 8.07 4.20 6.38
N ALA A 156 8.83 3.45 7.15
CA ALA A 156 10.07 3.98 7.76
C ALA A 156 11.19 4.17 6.72
N ASN A 157 11.17 3.38 5.66
CA ASN A 157 12.12 3.43 4.54
C ASN A 157 11.53 2.70 3.31
N PHE A 158 12.22 2.80 2.19
CA PHE A 158 11.82 2.22 0.91
C PHE A 158 12.67 1.00 0.50
N GLU A 159 13.05 0.14 1.45
CA GLU A 159 13.84 -1.06 1.17
C GLU A 159 13.21 -1.94 0.08
N GLY A 160 14.00 -2.26 -0.95
CA GLY A 160 13.55 -3.06 -2.09
C GLY A 160 12.69 -2.33 -3.11
N GLY A 161 12.35 -1.05 -2.84
CA GLY A 161 11.69 -0.17 -3.80
C GLY A 161 12.61 0.30 -4.92
N GLN A 162 12.03 0.92 -5.94
CA GLN A 162 12.76 1.49 -7.07
C GLN A 162 12.25 2.89 -7.40
N ILE A 163 13.15 3.73 -7.89
CA ILE A 163 12.83 4.97 -8.59
C ILE A 163 13.13 4.74 -10.06
N ASP A 164 12.11 4.87 -10.91
CA ASP A 164 12.24 4.81 -12.34
C ASP A 164 12.02 6.21 -12.94
N LEU A 165 13.05 6.77 -13.57
CA LEU A 165 12.93 7.97 -14.37
C LEU A 165 13.04 7.58 -15.84
N PHE A 166 12.02 7.87 -16.62
CA PHE A 166 11.90 7.38 -17.99
C PHE A 166 11.37 8.46 -18.94
N TYR A 167 11.63 8.27 -20.25
CA TYR A 167 11.11 9.17 -21.27
C TYR A 167 9.71 8.73 -21.68
N VAL A 168 8.72 9.61 -21.47
CA VAL A 168 7.33 9.42 -21.93
C VAL A 168 7.22 9.80 -23.41
N GLN A 169 7.93 10.88 -23.81
CA GLN A 169 7.94 11.37 -25.21
C GLN A 169 9.30 11.97 -25.57
N ASN A 170 9.64 11.80 -26.83
CA ASN A 170 10.79 12.44 -27.49
C ASN A 170 12.16 12.11 -26.88
N GLY A 171 12.30 11.00 -26.14
CA GLY A 171 13.60 10.51 -25.70
C GLY A 171 14.47 10.12 -26.92
N ASP A 172 15.77 10.42 -26.86
CA ASP A 172 16.73 10.19 -27.90
C ASP A 172 18.01 9.55 -27.35
N THR A 173 18.78 8.85 -28.20
CA THR A 173 20.04 8.19 -27.78
C THR A 173 21.13 9.18 -27.35
N THR A 174 20.97 10.47 -27.59
CA THR A 174 21.85 11.54 -27.11
C THR A 174 21.48 12.04 -25.70
N ASP A 175 20.31 11.64 -25.19
CA ASP A 175 19.80 12.06 -23.89
C ASP A 175 20.39 11.23 -22.75
N GLN A 176 20.59 11.87 -21.60
CA GLN A 176 21.19 11.33 -20.41
C GLN A 176 20.33 11.69 -19.20
N LEU A 177 19.96 10.70 -18.42
CA LEU A 177 19.35 10.85 -17.09
C LEU A 177 20.39 10.46 -16.02
N GLY A 178 20.40 11.17 -14.92
CA GLY A 178 21.39 10.91 -13.87
C GLY A 178 21.01 11.49 -12.53
N VAL A 179 21.96 11.47 -11.62
CA VAL A 179 21.84 12.03 -10.27
C VAL A 179 23.01 12.98 -10.03
N ARG A 180 22.72 14.21 -9.59
CA ARG A 180 23.74 15.18 -9.21
C ARG A 180 24.42 14.72 -7.92
N SER A 181 25.76 14.65 -7.95
CA SER A 181 26.57 14.40 -6.77
C SER A 181 26.98 15.72 -6.13
N VAL A 182 26.52 15.96 -4.89
CA VAL A 182 26.80 17.19 -4.12
C VAL A 182 27.89 16.93 -3.10
N GLY A 183 27.74 15.89 -2.26
CA GLY A 183 28.68 15.54 -1.20
C GLY A 183 28.10 14.57 -0.19
N ASN A 184 28.81 14.41 0.94
CA ASN A 184 28.40 13.53 2.05
C ASN A 184 28.03 14.31 3.33
N GLY A 185 27.84 15.61 3.23
CA GLY A 185 27.37 16.43 4.36
C GLY A 185 25.89 16.23 4.65
N SER A 186 25.36 17.00 5.62
CA SER A 186 23.93 16.96 5.97
C SER A 186 23.06 17.34 4.76
N ASN A 187 22.00 16.59 4.53
CA ASN A 187 21.08 16.74 3.37
C ASN A 187 21.80 16.75 2.03
N GLN A 188 22.78 15.88 1.84
CA GLN A 188 23.51 15.81 0.58
C GLN A 188 23.52 14.40 -0.03
N ILE A 189 23.31 14.38 -1.34
CA ILE A 189 23.48 13.18 -2.17
C ILE A 189 24.89 13.13 -2.72
N SER A 190 25.51 11.97 -2.65
CA SER A 190 26.73 11.67 -3.39
C SER A 190 26.60 10.42 -4.24
N VAL A 191 27.28 10.42 -5.40
CA VAL A 191 27.30 9.29 -6.33
C VAL A 191 28.75 8.90 -6.60
N THR A 192 29.05 7.62 -6.47
CA THR A 192 30.36 7.06 -6.80
C THR A 192 30.18 5.77 -7.60
N GLY A 193 30.51 5.81 -8.88
CA GLY A 193 30.14 4.73 -9.80
C GLY A 193 28.61 4.61 -9.89
N SER A 194 28.07 3.44 -9.60
CA SER A 194 26.63 3.22 -9.53
C SER A 194 26.03 3.40 -8.12
N THR A 195 26.83 3.69 -7.10
CA THR A 195 26.36 3.76 -5.72
C THR A 195 25.90 5.15 -5.36
N VAL A 196 24.66 5.26 -4.85
CA VAL A 196 24.06 6.50 -4.34
C VAL A 196 24.13 6.50 -2.82
N ARG A 197 24.52 7.64 -2.25
CA ARG A 197 24.57 7.86 -0.81
C ARG A 197 23.83 9.13 -0.42
N TYR A 198 23.21 9.09 0.75
CA TYR A 198 22.69 10.24 1.45
C TYR A 198 23.42 10.38 2.79
N GLU A 199 24.03 11.53 3.03
CA GLU A 199 24.86 11.78 4.24
C GLU A 199 25.94 10.70 4.45
N GLY A 200 26.51 10.17 3.37
CA GLY A 200 27.51 9.11 3.37
C GLY A 200 26.96 7.67 3.50
N ASN A 201 25.69 7.47 3.84
CA ASN A 201 25.05 6.15 3.93
C ASN A 201 24.58 5.68 2.54
N VAL A 202 24.80 4.41 2.19
CA VAL A 202 24.36 3.86 0.90
C VAL A 202 22.83 3.70 0.92
N ILE A 203 22.15 4.46 0.08
CA ILE A 203 20.68 4.44 -0.06
C ILE A 203 20.20 3.75 -1.34
N GLY A 204 21.07 3.52 -2.32
CA GLY A 204 20.66 2.85 -3.55
C GLY A 204 21.77 2.57 -4.54
N THR A 205 21.38 1.90 -5.63
CA THR A 205 22.25 1.56 -6.76
C THR A 205 21.60 1.96 -8.07
N ILE A 206 22.32 2.72 -8.89
CA ILE A 206 21.90 3.20 -10.22
C ILE A 206 22.15 2.14 -11.28
N SER A 207 21.24 2.02 -12.22
CA SER A 207 21.40 1.37 -13.52
C SER A 207 20.74 2.17 -14.63
N GLY A 208 21.23 2.05 -15.85
CA GLY A 208 20.70 2.80 -17.01
C GLY A 208 21.05 4.30 -17.00
N GLY A 209 20.14 5.11 -17.55
CA GLY A 209 20.25 6.57 -17.63
C GLY A 209 21.09 7.09 -18.80
N SER A 210 21.80 6.25 -19.54
CA SER A 210 22.67 6.66 -20.67
C SER A 210 22.02 6.29 -22.00
N ASN A 211 22.36 7.05 -23.04
CA ASN A 211 21.94 6.79 -24.43
C ASN A 211 20.42 6.65 -24.59
N GLY A 212 19.66 7.52 -23.94
CA GLY A 212 18.20 7.51 -24.00
C GLY A 212 17.52 6.37 -23.21
N SER A 213 18.29 5.58 -22.44
CA SER A 213 17.71 4.57 -21.58
C SER A 213 17.15 5.17 -20.29
N ASN A 214 16.16 4.48 -19.70
CA ASN A 214 15.62 4.85 -18.40
C ASN A 214 16.72 4.80 -17.32
N LEU A 215 16.59 5.65 -16.32
CA LEU A 215 17.38 5.61 -15.09
C LEU A 215 16.60 4.84 -14.04
N VAL A 216 17.19 3.77 -13.52
CA VAL A 216 16.61 2.96 -12.43
C VAL A 216 17.51 3.04 -11.22
N ILE A 217 16.91 3.35 -10.05
CA ILE A 217 17.61 3.37 -8.77
C ILE A 217 16.94 2.38 -7.84
N THR A 218 17.61 1.27 -7.52
CA THR A 218 17.14 0.29 -6.55
C THR A 218 17.52 0.74 -5.13
N LEU A 219 16.55 0.81 -4.23
CA LEU A 219 16.69 1.39 -2.90
C LEU A 219 17.06 0.33 -1.84
N THR A 220 17.77 0.78 -0.81
CA THR A 220 18.16 -0.03 0.35
C THR A 220 17.36 0.35 1.60
N ALA A 221 17.53 -0.37 2.71
CA ALA A 221 16.92 -0.06 4.00
C ALA A 221 17.33 1.31 4.58
N ALA A 222 18.41 1.93 4.09
CA ALA A 222 18.82 3.28 4.49
C ALA A 222 18.12 4.40 3.69
N ALA A 223 17.28 4.04 2.70
CA ALA A 223 16.51 5.00 1.90
C ALA A 223 15.25 5.46 2.66
N THR A 224 15.42 6.38 3.60
CA THR A 224 14.32 7.04 4.33
C THR A 224 13.56 8.00 3.44
N VAL A 225 12.42 8.53 3.90
CA VAL A 225 11.62 9.54 3.17
C VAL A 225 12.49 10.74 2.81
N ASP A 226 13.23 11.29 3.78
CA ASP A 226 14.12 12.45 3.55
C ASP A 226 15.23 12.13 2.54
N ALA A 227 15.83 10.94 2.61
CA ALA A 227 16.87 10.51 1.69
C ALA A 227 16.36 10.37 0.25
N VAL A 228 15.14 9.83 0.08
CA VAL A 228 14.52 9.69 -1.25
C VAL A 228 14.02 11.02 -1.77
N GLU A 229 13.48 11.90 -0.93
CA GLU A 229 13.12 13.27 -1.33
C GLU A 229 14.35 14.01 -1.88
N GLU A 230 15.44 14.03 -1.13
CA GLU A 230 16.69 14.68 -1.57
C GLU A 230 17.25 14.04 -2.84
N LEU A 231 17.14 12.70 -2.97
CA LEU A 231 17.54 12.01 -4.20
C LEU A 231 16.72 12.47 -5.41
N VAL A 232 15.39 12.54 -5.30
CA VAL A 232 14.52 12.98 -6.40
C VAL A 232 14.76 14.45 -6.76
N GLN A 233 15.05 15.32 -5.79
CA GLN A 233 15.42 16.71 -6.00
C GLN A 233 16.78 16.88 -6.73
N ASN A 234 17.58 15.82 -6.76
CA ASN A 234 18.88 15.80 -7.45
C ASN A 234 18.89 15.00 -8.75
N LEU A 235 17.74 14.55 -9.26
CA LEU A 235 17.64 13.93 -10.59
C LEU A 235 17.97 14.93 -11.69
N THR A 236 18.75 14.50 -12.68
CA THR A 236 19.30 15.37 -13.72
C THR A 236 18.99 14.89 -15.13
N TYR A 237 18.94 15.86 -16.05
CA TYR A 237 18.93 15.66 -17.48
C TYR A 237 20.13 16.35 -18.14
N ALA A 238 20.72 15.69 -19.12
CA ALA A 238 21.72 16.24 -20.02
C ALA A 238 21.45 15.73 -21.44
N SER A 239 22.03 16.40 -22.45
CA SER A 239 22.03 15.95 -23.85
C SER A 239 23.40 16.15 -24.48
N THR A 240 23.79 15.24 -25.35
CA THR A 240 24.99 15.37 -26.17
C THR A 240 24.65 15.82 -27.60
N SER A 241 23.38 16.06 -27.90
CA SER A 241 22.93 16.52 -29.22
C SER A 241 23.30 17.98 -29.47
N SER A 242 23.82 18.28 -30.65
CA SER A 242 24.01 19.67 -31.13
C SER A 242 22.71 20.31 -31.65
N SER A 243 21.62 19.54 -31.70
CA SER A 243 20.30 20.00 -32.14
C SER A 243 19.23 19.16 -31.49
N PRO A 244 19.06 19.27 -30.14
CA PRO A 244 18.08 18.49 -29.43
C PRO A 244 16.64 18.87 -29.85
N ALA A 245 15.71 17.94 -29.76
CA ALA A 245 14.29 18.27 -29.93
C ALA A 245 13.83 19.29 -28.87
N ALA A 246 12.88 20.14 -29.24
CA ALA A 246 12.44 21.30 -28.44
C ALA A 246 11.85 20.93 -27.06
N SER A 247 11.44 19.70 -26.87
CA SER A 247 10.90 19.22 -25.61
C SER A 247 11.17 17.74 -25.37
N ARG A 248 11.26 17.38 -24.09
CA ARG A 248 11.25 16.00 -23.57
C ARG A 248 10.15 15.88 -22.54
N SER A 249 9.48 14.75 -22.52
CA SER A 249 8.59 14.40 -21.41
C SER A 249 9.22 13.24 -20.65
N VAL A 250 9.40 13.43 -19.36
CA VAL A 250 9.91 12.41 -18.43
C VAL A 250 8.85 12.13 -17.34
N GLY A 251 8.79 10.88 -16.88
CA GLY A 251 7.91 10.44 -15.80
C GLY A 251 8.64 9.59 -14.79
#